data_5ddb0683bfa1502f593c86a8e2a12a93
#
_entry.id   5ddb0683bfa1502f593c86a8e2a12a93
#
_cell.length_a   1.000
_cell.length_b   1.000
_cell.length_c   1.000
_cell.angle_alpha   90.00
_cell.angle_beta   90.00
_cell.angle_gamma   90.00
#
_symmetry.space_group_name_H-M   'P 1'
#
loop_
_entity.id
_entity.type
_entity.pdbx_description
1 polymer ?
#
loop_
_entity_poly.entity_id
_entity_poly.type
_entity_poly.pdbx_seq_one_letter_code
_entity_poly.pdbx_strand_id
1 'polypeptide(L)'
;MSDYAQILADNLLRLRREQGLTQSALAEKLCVSFQAISKWENKLSSPDILLLPELAKIFGVSIDELFGKKKVLNIKGAHSDLFAKTNSVSLPWENDGSVHAAVFKGHALIEDFESASKFTFEFSGEALNVDCLCNITCENISGNASAGGSIECHDIEGNTSAGGSVICNNVGKNAAAGGSLTCDKVGENASAGGSLNCDSVGGTISAGGNLRCDDIGGDAHAGGDIECSNIFGNATSANGNIYCQSVGGEVQENGNEK
;
A
#
# COMPACT_ATOMS: atom_id res chain seq x y z
N MET A 1 36.10 -4.99 -8.66
CA MET A 1 35.62 -3.95 -7.73
C MET A 1 34.37 -4.50 -7.06
N SER A 2 34.15 -4.20 -5.78
CA SER A 2 32.92 -4.66 -5.10
C SER A 2 31.70 -3.98 -5.73
N ASP A 3 30.54 -4.64 -5.77
CA ASP A 3 29.28 -4.11 -6.28
C ASP A 3 28.90 -2.73 -5.66
N TYR A 4 29.27 -2.53 -4.39
CA TYR A 4 29.03 -1.28 -3.67
C TYR A 4 29.81 -0.07 -4.23
N ALA A 5 31.06 -0.26 -4.72
CA ALA A 5 31.81 0.83 -5.34
C ALA A 5 31.18 1.28 -6.65
N GLN A 6 30.60 0.34 -7.37
CA GLN A 6 29.89 0.58 -8.63
C GLN A 6 28.60 1.34 -8.38
N ILE A 7 27.80 0.90 -7.40
CA ILE A 7 26.55 1.54 -6.98
C ILE A 7 26.80 2.98 -6.49
N LEU A 8 27.84 3.16 -5.67
CA LEU A 8 28.22 4.49 -5.17
C LEU A 8 28.55 5.45 -6.33
N ALA A 9 29.36 5.03 -7.29
CA ALA A 9 29.75 5.84 -8.44
C ALA A 9 28.55 6.26 -9.30
N ASP A 10 27.66 5.32 -9.59
CA ASP A 10 26.44 5.56 -10.38
C ASP A 10 25.49 6.52 -9.65
N ASN A 11 25.34 6.37 -8.32
CA ASN A 11 24.54 7.28 -7.50
C ASN A 11 25.15 8.67 -7.38
N LEU A 12 26.47 8.80 -7.22
CA LEU A 12 27.13 10.10 -7.19
C LEU A 12 26.88 10.88 -8.48
N LEU A 13 27.05 10.23 -9.64
CA LEU A 13 26.76 10.82 -10.96
C LEU A 13 25.31 11.26 -11.08
N ARG A 14 24.37 10.39 -10.70
CA ARG A 14 22.92 10.65 -10.75
C ARG A 14 22.53 11.82 -9.85
N LEU A 15 22.87 11.74 -8.56
CA LEU A 15 22.52 12.76 -7.55
C LEU A 15 23.11 14.13 -7.87
N ARG A 16 24.36 14.18 -8.35
CA ARG A 16 24.98 15.44 -8.80
C ARG A 16 24.19 16.08 -9.96
N ARG A 17 23.77 15.27 -10.95
CA ARG A 17 22.98 15.77 -12.09
C ARG A 17 21.59 16.21 -11.65
N GLU A 18 20.93 15.51 -10.77
CA GLU A 18 19.63 15.88 -10.19
C GLU A 18 19.69 17.22 -9.47
N GLN A 19 20.81 17.52 -8.79
CA GLN A 19 21.05 18.81 -8.15
C GLN A 19 21.57 19.92 -9.13
N GLY A 20 21.69 19.62 -10.43
CA GLY A 20 22.19 20.56 -11.41
C GLY A 20 23.66 20.96 -11.22
N LEU A 21 24.44 20.22 -10.45
CA LEU A 21 25.83 20.53 -10.15
C LEU A 21 26.78 20.04 -11.25
N THR A 22 27.78 20.86 -11.62
CA THR A 22 28.94 20.39 -12.41
C THR A 22 29.92 19.61 -11.51
N GLN A 23 30.81 18.80 -12.11
CA GLN A 23 31.87 18.12 -11.33
C GLN A 23 32.75 19.12 -10.59
N SER A 24 33.05 20.27 -11.20
CA SER A 24 33.82 21.34 -10.56
C SER A 24 33.10 21.97 -9.39
N ALA A 25 31.78 22.22 -9.52
CA ALA A 25 30.99 22.79 -8.44
C ALA A 25 30.85 21.81 -7.24
N LEU A 26 30.74 20.50 -7.48
CA LEU A 26 30.76 19.51 -6.43
C LEU A 26 32.15 19.40 -5.76
N ALA A 27 33.21 19.46 -6.57
CA ALA A 27 34.58 19.43 -6.07
C ALA A 27 34.89 20.61 -5.14
N GLU A 28 34.44 21.81 -5.51
CA GLU A 28 34.57 23.03 -4.69
C GLU A 28 33.85 22.88 -3.33
N LYS A 29 32.61 22.36 -3.34
CA LYS A 29 31.84 22.13 -2.11
C LYS A 29 32.51 21.13 -1.15
N LEU A 30 33.25 20.16 -1.68
CA LEU A 30 33.93 19.11 -0.92
C LEU A 30 35.41 19.43 -0.64
N CYS A 31 35.89 20.57 -1.11
CA CYS A 31 37.31 20.95 -1.04
C CYS A 31 38.27 19.89 -1.62
N VAL A 32 37.88 19.27 -2.74
CA VAL A 32 38.68 18.28 -3.49
C VAL A 32 38.92 18.74 -4.92
N SER A 33 39.77 18.02 -5.67
CA SER A 33 39.98 18.34 -7.10
C SER A 33 38.82 17.80 -7.95
N PHE A 34 38.53 18.46 -9.09
CA PHE A 34 37.52 17.97 -10.02
C PHE A 34 37.90 16.59 -10.60
N GLN A 35 39.23 16.30 -10.71
CA GLN A 35 39.72 14.99 -11.14
C GLN A 35 39.34 13.88 -10.14
N ALA A 36 39.25 14.20 -8.85
CA ALA A 36 38.78 13.24 -7.83
C ALA A 36 37.30 12.86 -8.09
N ILE A 37 36.44 13.86 -8.28
CA ILE A 37 35.03 13.64 -8.61
C ILE A 37 34.89 12.83 -9.90
N SER A 38 35.65 13.20 -10.94
CA SER A 38 35.64 12.49 -12.22
C SER A 38 36.06 11.02 -12.06
N LYS A 39 37.10 10.74 -11.27
CA LYS A 39 37.55 9.37 -11.00
C LYS A 39 36.49 8.57 -10.23
N TRP A 40 35.80 9.15 -9.26
CA TRP A 40 34.76 8.50 -8.48
C TRP A 40 33.56 8.13 -9.37
N GLU A 41 33.07 9.07 -10.19
CA GLU A 41 31.96 8.85 -11.11
C GLU A 41 32.28 7.86 -12.24
N ASN A 42 33.55 7.77 -12.66
CA ASN A 42 34.02 6.82 -13.67
C ASN A 42 34.52 5.50 -13.06
N LYS A 43 34.28 5.24 -11.77
CA LYS A 43 34.62 3.98 -11.07
C LYS A 43 36.12 3.68 -11.01
N LEU A 44 36.96 4.71 -11.16
CA LEU A 44 38.43 4.58 -11.11
C LEU A 44 39.00 4.67 -9.68
N SER A 45 38.24 5.28 -8.77
CA SER A 45 38.52 5.34 -7.32
C SER A 45 37.24 5.59 -6.56
N SER A 46 37.28 5.49 -5.23
CA SER A 46 36.14 5.83 -4.35
C SER A 46 36.47 7.05 -3.50
N PRO A 47 35.47 7.83 -3.04
CA PRO A 47 35.66 8.85 -2.04
C PRO A 47 36.25 8.28 -0.74
N ASP A 48 36.98 9.13 -0.01
CA ASP A 48 37.34 8.81 1.37
C ASP A 48 36.09 8.67 2.24
N ILE A 49 36.10 7.73 3.18
CA ILE A 49 34.96 7.46 4.07
C ILE A 49 34.53 8.72 4.84
N LEU A 50 35.47 9.61 5.16
CA LEU A 50 35.19 10.86 5.85
C LEU A 50 34.46 11.90 5.01
N LEU A 51 34.43 11.74 3.69
CA LEU A 51 33.67 12.60 2.78
C LEU A 51 32.23 12.12 2.55
N LEU A 52 31.89 10.89 2.94
CA LEU A 52 30.55 10.35 2.74
C LEU A 52 29.46 11.14 3.49
N PRO A 53 29.64 11.61 4.73
CA PRO A 53 28.67 12.46 5.40
C PRO A 53 28.42 13.80 4.69
N GLU A 54 29.48 14.43 4.17
CA GLU A 54 29.34 15.69 3.44
C GLU A 54 28.69 15.50 2.09
N LEU A 55 28.99 14.40 1.38
CA LEU A 55 28.29 14.02 0.14
C LEU A 55 26.81 13.79 0.41
N ALA A 56 26.46 13.04 1.45
CA ALA A 56 25.09 12.79 1.85
C ALA A 56 24.33 14.09 2.15
N LYS A 57 24.98 15.03 2.87
CA LYS A 57 24.44 16.35 3.20
C LYS A 57 24.23 17.23 1.96
N ILE A 58 25.20 17.28 1.04
CA ILE A 58 25.11 18.06 -0.22
C ILE A 58 23.96 17.57 -1.09
N PHE A 59 23.76 16.26 -1.16
CA PHE A 59 22.71 15.66 -1.99
C PHE A 59 21.36 15.53 -1.27
N GLY A 60 21.29 15.77 0.04
CA GLY A 60 20.07 15.65 0.83
C GLY A 60 19.58 14.20 1.00
N VAL A 61 20.52 13.25 1.01
CA VAL A 61 20.28 11.81 1.15
C VAL A 61 21.01 11.22 2.34
N SER A 62 20.68 10.01 2.76
CA SER A 62 21.47 9.28 3.76
C SER A 62 22.72 8.63 3.15
N ILE A 63 23.69 8.26 3.98
CA ILE A 63 24.86 7.49 3.53
C ILE A 63 24.43 6.16 2.92
N ASP A 64 23.42 5.49 3.49
CA ASP A 64 22.88 4.24 2.96
C ASP A 64 22.31 4.41 1.55
N GLU A 65 21.64 5.54 1.28
CA GLU A 65 21.13 5.88 -0.05
C GLU A 65 22.25 6.13 -1.07
N LEU A 66 23.41 6.64 -0.64
CA LEU A 66 24.59 6.73 -1.51
C LEU A 66 25.02 5.33 -2.01
N PHE A 67 24.83 4.29 -1.19
CA PHE A 67 25.12 2.90 -1.52
C PHE A 67 23.92 2.14 -2.09
N GLY A 68 22.88 2.83 -2.55
CA GLY A 68 21.74 2.25 -3.25
C GLY A 68 20.73 1.52 -2.35
N LYS A 69 20.89 1.60 -1.04
CA LYS A 69 19.82 1.16 -0.14
C LYS A 69 18.71 2.20 -0.21
N LYS A 70 17.55 1.79 -0.67
CA LYS A 70 16.34 2.62 -0.57
C LYS A 70 16.12 2.99 0.89
N LYS A 71 15.70 4.23 1.14
CA LYS A 71 15.32 4.69 2.47
C LYS A 71 14.18 3.81 2.97
N VAL A 72 14.51 2.76 3.69
CA VAL A 72 13.57 2.11 4.57
C VAL A 72 13.34 3.14 5.66
N LEU A 73 12.17 3.74 5.70
CA LEU A 73 11.72 4.52 6.85
C LEU A 73 11.62 3.52 8.02
N ASN A 74 12.77 3.22 8.62
CA ASN A 74 12.84 2.51 9.88
C ASN A 74 12.36 3.51 10.94
N ILE A 75 11.04 3.59 11.12
CA ILE A 75 10.43 4.28 12.26
C ILE A 75 10.65 3.39 13.48
N LYS A 76 11.90 3.17 13.83
CA LYS A 76 12.28 2.69 15.15
C LYS A 76 12.49 3.88 16.04
N GLY A 77 11.50 4.17 16.85
CA GLY A 77 11.61 4.97 18.06
C GLY A 77 11.65 6.47 17.83
N ALA A 78 10.51 7.08 18.04
CA ALA A 78 10.34 8.34 18.75
C ALA A 78 11.48 9.35 18.66
N HIS A 79 11.43 10.22 17.72
CA HIS A 79 11.85 11.60 17.96
C HIS A 79 10.62 12.49 18.06
N SER A 80 9.94 12.40 19.20
CA SER A 80 8.93 13.37 19.65
C SER A 80 9.46 14.81 19.68
N ASP A 81 10.78 15.01 19.59
CA ASP A 81 11.41 16.30 19.72
C ASP A 81 11.54 17.10 18.42
N LEU A 82 11.42 16.47 17.25
CA LEU A 82 11.50 17.19 15.97
C LEU A 82 10.16 17.82 15.57
N PHE A 83 9.05 17.27 16.03
CA PHE A 83 7.71 17.85 15.78
C PHE A 83 7.30 18.91 16.82
N ALA A 84 8.01 18.99 17.94
CA ALA A 84 7.68 19.97 18.99
C ALA A 84 8.08 21.43 18.67
N LYS A 85 8.77 21.68 17.56
CA LYS A 85 9.24 23.03 17.19
C LYS A 85 8.67 23.61 15.90
N THR A 86 7.80 22.90 15.19
CA THR A 86 7.08 23.46 14.06
C THR A 86 5.60 23.46 14.38
N ASN A 87 4.98 24.63 14.30
CA ASN A 87 3.56 24.92 14.46
C ASN A 87 2.72 23.66 14.35
N SER A 88 2.09 23.25 15.46
CA SER A 88 1.33 22.01 15.60
C SER A 88 0.40 21.77 14.40
N VAL A 89 0.86 21.03 13.41
CA VAL A 89 -0.05 20.38 12.49
C VAL A 89 -0.72 19.30 13.32
N SER A 90 -1.96 19.53 13.70
CA SER A 90 -2.78 18.50 14.31
C SER A 90 -2.94 17.41 13.28
N LEU A 91 -2.29 16.27 13.49
CA LEU A 91 -2.50 15.10 12.65
C LEU A 91 -3.93 14.59 12.87
N PRO A 92 -4.62 14.14 11.82
CA PRO A 92 -6.04 13.74 11.90
C PRO A 92 -6.25 12.37 12.60
N TRP A 93 -5.23 11.79 13.20
CA TRP A 93 -5.27 10.48 13.88
C TRP A 93 -4.58 10.55 15.24
N GLU A 94 -4.92 9.58 16.11
CA GLU A 94 -4.30 9.39 17.41
C GLU A 94 -3.05 8.49 17.30
N ASN A 95 -2.19 8.55 18.31
CA ASN A 95 -1.01 7.68 18.37
C ASN A 95 -1.42 6.30 18.93
N ASP A 96 -1.93 5.46 18.05
CA ASP A 96 -2.42 4.10 18.35
C ASP A 96 -1.45 2.98 17.92
N GLY A 97 -0.26 3.35 17.44
CA GLY A 97 0.75 2.41 16.92
C GLY A 97 0.51 1.95 15.48
N SER A 98 -0.54 2.45 14.82
CA SER A 98 -0.81 2.16 13.41
C SER A 98 0.16 2.91 12.49
N VAL A 99 0.37 2.39 11.28
CA VAL A 99 1.07 3.10 10.21
C VAL A 99 0.06 3.95 9.45
N HIS A 100 0.27 5.26 9.47
CA HIS A 100 -0.57 6.23 8.76
C HIS A 100 0.19 6.85 7.60
N ALA A 101 -0.46 7.02 6.45
CA ALA A 101 0.07 7.76 5.32
C ALA A 101 -0.90 8.87 4.92
N ALA A 102 -0.38 10.08 4.78
CA ALA A 102 -1.15 11.24 4.36
C ALA A 102 -0.41 12.02 3.27
N VAL A 103 -1.17 12.58 2.35
CA VAL A 103 -0.64 13.37 1.24
C VAL A 103 -0.94 14.84 1.46
N PHE A 104 0.08 15.70 1.37
CA PHE A 104 -0.04 17.14 1.53
C PHE A 104 0.29 17.85 0.21
N LYS A 105 -0.45 18.89 -0.10
CA LYS A 105 -0.12 19.88 -1.14
C LYS A 105 0.27 21.19 -0.44
N GLY A 106 1.57 21.46 -0.35
CA GLY A 106 2.09 22.53 0.50
C GLY A 106 1.86 22.20 1.98
N HIS A 107 0.99 22.98 2.66
CA HIS A 107 0.63 22.76 4.07
C HIS A 107 -0.80 22.22 4.25
N ALA A 108 -1.54 22.00 3.15
CA ALA A 108 -2.89 21.48 3.19
C ALA A 108 -2.90 19.98 2.99
N LEU A 109 -3.56 19.25 3.89
CA LEU A 109 -3.83 17.83 3.76
C LEU A 109 -4.77 17.62 2.57
N ILE A 110 -4.48 16.62 1.72
CA ILE A 110 -5.40 16.18 0.67
C ILE A 110 -6.33 15.15 1.28
N GLU A 111 -7.58 15.56 1.51
CA GLU A 111 -8.62 14.73 2.12
C GLU A 111 -9.59 14.14 1.08
N ASP A 112 -9.63 14.71 -0.14
CA ASP A 112 -10.52 14.21 -1.17
C ASP A 112 -9.98 12.95 -1.84
N PHE A 113 -10.85 11.96 -1.96
CA PHE A 113 -10.53 10.65 -2.54
C PHE A 113 -9.98 10.75 -3.98
N GLU A 114 -10.55 11.61 -4.82
CA GLU A 114 -10.13 11.74 -6.23
C GLU A 114 -8.69 12.18 -6.38
N SER A 115 -8.23 13.08 -5.50
CA SER A 115 -6.85 13.55 -5.48
C SER A 115 -5.91 12.55 -4.77
N ALA A 116 -6.33 11.97 -3.66
CA ALA A 116 -5.53 11.03 -2.86
C ALA A 116 -5.32 9.70 -3.58
N SER A 117 -6.31 9.18 -4.30
CA SER A 117 -6.21 7.91 -5.05
C SER A 117 -5.18 7.91 -6.19
N LYS A 118 -4.62 9.07 -6.57
CA LYS A 118 -3.51 9.17 -7.52
C LYS A 118 -2.16 8.76 -6.92
N PHE A 119 -2.09 8.60 -5.61
CA PHE A 119 -0.89 8.20 -4.90
C PHE A 119 -1.02 6.76 -4.42
N THR A 120 0.11 6.09 -4.30
CA THR A 120 0.21 4.74 -3.75
C THR A 120 1.20 4.74 -2.60
N PHE A 121 0.80 4.17 -1.48
CA PHE A 121 1.67 3.87 -0.37
C PHE A 121 2.14 2.42 -0.50
N GLU A 122 3.42 2.25 -0.84
CA GLU A 122 4.05 0.94 -1.03
C GLU A 122 5.02 0.69 0.11
N PHE A 123 4.93 -0.47 0.73
CA PHE A 123 5.90 -0.92 1.73
C PHE A 123 6.15 -2.43 1.62
N SER A 124 7.31 -2.85 2.10
CA SER A 124 7.71 -4.27 2.19
C SER A 124 7.91 -4.65 3.65
N GLY A 125 7.60 -5.90 3.98
CA GLY A 125 7.62 -6.43 5.32
C GLY A 125 6.23 -6.44 5.97
N GLU A 126 6.18 -6.69 7.28
CA GLU A 126 4.94 -6.75 8.05
C GLU A 126 4.61 -5.40 8.69
N ALA A 127 3.36 -5.00 8.62
CA ALA A 127 2.82 -3.88 9.38
C ALA A 127 1.69 -4.36 10.29
N LEU A 128 1.57 -3.78 11.49
CA LEU A 128 0.51 -4.17 12.43
C LEU A 128 -0.86 -3.71 11.92
N ASN A 129 -1.01 -2.41 11.70
CA ASN A 129 -2.19 -1.82 11.08
C ASN A 129 -1.75 -0.78 10.07
N VAL A 130 -2.50 -0.61 8.99
CA VAL A 130 -2.26 0.42 7.96
C VAL A 130 -3.53 1.21 7.73
N ASP A 131 -3.44 2.53 7.86
CA ASP A 131 -4.51 3.46 7.52
C ASP A 131 -3.98 4.57 6.61
N CYS A 132 -4.57 4.68 5.42
CA CYS A 132 -4.07 5.56 4.37
C CYS A 132 -5.22 6.10 3.52
N LEU A 133 -5.19 7.39 3.18
CA LEU A 133 -6.15 7.98 2.23
C LEU A 133 -5.88 7.63 0.77
N CYS A 134 -4.68 7.13 0.44
CA CYS A 134 -4.27 6.75 -0.91
C CYS A 134 -4.44 5.24 -1.16
N ASN A 135 -3.85 4.74 -2.26
CA ASN A 135 -3.77 3.31 -2.50
C ASN A 135 -2.69 2.67 -1.60
N ILE A 136 -2.87 1.41 -1.26
CA ILE A 136 -1.92 0.60 -0.51
C ILE A 136 -1.45 -0.54 -1.41
N THR A 137 -0.13 -0.75 -1.47
CA THR A 137 0.49 -1.94 -2.06
C THR A 137 1.52 -2.50 -1.08
N CYS A 138 1.34 -3.73 -0.66
CA CYS A 138 2.22 -4.36 0.34
C CYS A 138 2.21 -5.88 0.23
N GLU A 139 3.02 -6.54 1.07
CA GLU A 139 3.01 -8.00 1.19
C GLU A 139 1.98 -8.45 2.23
N ASN A 140 2.23 -8.19 3.52
CA ASN A 140 1.38 -8.70 4.59
C ASN A 140 1.06 -7.62 5.62
N ILE A 141 -0.16 -7.68 6.18
CA ILE A 141 -0.63 -6.84 7.29
C ILE A 141 -1.15 -7.77 8.38
N SER A 142 -0.49 -7.80 9.55
CA SER A 142 -0.89 -8.63 10.69
C SER A 142 -2.06 -8.05 11.50
N GLY A 143 -2.53 -6.86 11.19
CA GLY A 143 -3.70 -6.21 11.77
C GLY A 143 -4.72 -5.82 10.72
N ASN A 144 -5.24 -4.60 10.83
CA ASN A 144 -6.25 -4.07 9.93
C ASN A 144 -5.64 -3.23 8.80
N ALA A 145 -6.31 -3.20 7.65
CA ALA A 145 -5.98 -2.34 6.52
C ALA A 145 -7.14 -1.43 6.17
N SER A 146 -6.87 -0.11 6.07
CA SER A 146 -7.84 0.89 5.65
C SER A 146 -7.23 1.78 4.58
N ALA A 147 -7.89 1.89 3.43
CA ALA A 147 -7.45 2.75 2.32
C ALA A 147 -8.61 3.60 1.80
N GLY A 148 -8.35 4.88 1.56
CA GLY A 148 -9.26 5.72 0.77
C GLY A 148 -9.30 5.27 -0.69
N GLY A 149 -8.16 4.79 -1.23
CA GLY A 149 -8.00 4.19 -2.55
C GLY A 149 -8.24 2.69 -2.59
N SER A 150 -7.45 1.99 -3.40
CA SER A 150 -7.47 0.53 -3.52
C SER A 150 -6.38 -0.12 -2.66
N ILE A 151 -6.59 -1.37 -2.30
CA ILE A 151 -5.65 -2.21 -1.57
C ILE A 151 -5.21 -3.36 -2.46
N GLU A 152 -3.89 -3.57 -2.57
CA GLU A 152 -3.27 -4.73 -3.19
C GLU A 152 -2.24 -5.32 -2.22
N CYS A 153 -2.56 -6.45 -1.61
CA CYS A 153 -1.73 -7.14 -0.60
C CYS A 153 -1.77 -8.65 -0.83
N HIS A 154 -0.86 -9.40 -0.18
CA HIS A 154 -1.00 -10.84 -0.09
C HIS A 154 -1.99 -11.21 1.02
N ASP A 155 -1.62 -11.03 2.28
CA ASP A 155 -2.44 -11.45 3.41
C ASP A 155 -2.71 -10.31 4.38
N ILE A 156 -3.95 -10.24 4.89
CA ILE A 156 -4.39 -9.30 5.92
C ILE A 156 -5.07 -10.11 7.02
N GLU A 157 -4.47 -10.19 8.22
CA GLU A 157 -5.02 -11.01 9.31
C GLU A 157 -6.27 -10.40 9.96
N GLY A 158 -6.40 -9.08 9.90
CA GLY A 158 -7.53 -8.34 10.48
C GLY A 158 -8.65 -8.06 9.49
N ASN A 159 -9.30 -6.90 9.68
CA ASN A 159 -10.30 -6.37 8.77
C ASN A 159 -9.64 -5.59 7.64
N THR A 160 -10.27 -5.57 6.48
CA THR A 160 -9.86 -4.69 5.38
C THR A 160 -11.00 -3.83 4.90
N SER A 161 -10.70 -2.56 4.58
CA SER A 161 -11.68 -1.60 4.05
C SER A 161 -11.02 -0.69 3.01
N ALA A 162 -11.57 -0.62 1.81
CA ALA A 162 -11.09 0.25 0.75
C ALA A 162 -12.23 1.06 0.13
N GLY A 163 -11.98 2.34 -0.15
CA GLY A 163 -12.88 3.14 -0.96
C GLY A 163 -12.92 2.69 -2.42
N GLY A 164 -11.77 2.20 -2.94
CA GLY A 164 -11.62 1.56 -4.24
C GLY A 164 -11.82 0.05 -4.19
N SER A 165 -10.99 -0.69 -4.94
CA SER A 165 -11.03 -2.15 -4.99
C SER A 165 -10.04 -2.78 -4.02
N VAL A 166 -10.33 -4.02 -3.62
CA VAL A 166 -9.44 -4.87 -2.81
C VAL A 166 -9.02 -6.06 -3.63
N ILE A 167 -7.71 -6.31 -3.70
CA ILE A 167 -7.10 -7.50 -4.29
C ILE A 167 -6.13 -8.07 -3.25
N CYS A 168 -6.42 -9.26 -2.75
CA CYS A 168 -5.54 -9.95 -1.80
C CYS A 168 -5.75 -11.47 -1.87
N ASN A 169 -4.85 -12.23 -1.25
CA ASN A 169 -5.05 -13.66 -1.12
C ASN A 169 -6.03 -13.94 0.03
N ASN A 170 -5.66 -13.55 1.25
CA ASN A 170 -6.47 -13.86 2.42
C ASN A 170 -6.80 -12.62 3.24
N VAL A 171 -8.03 -12.55 3.74
CA VAL A 171 -8.49 -11.63 4.78
C VAL A 171 -8.97 -12.47 5.96
N GLY A 172 -8.34 -12.28 7.12
CA GLY A 172 -8.65 -13.09 8.32
C GLY A 172 -10.01 -12.82 8.92
N LYS A 173 -10.55 -11.62 8.73
CA LYS A 173 -11.85 -11.20 9.23
C LYS A 173 -12.76 -10.67 8.13
N ASN A 174 -13.24 -9.43 8.27
CA ASN A 174 -14.18 -8.83 7.32
C ASN A 174 -13.45 -8.09 6.20
N ALA A 175 -13.99 -8.17 4.98
CA ALA A 175 -13.50 -7.46 3.82
C ALA A 175 -14.59 -6.54 3.23
N ALA A 176 -14.25 -5.25 3.02
CA ALA A 176 -15.14 -4.28 2.41
C ALA A 176 -14.43 -3.48 1.31
N ALA A 177 -15.05 -3.38 0.14
CA ALA A 177 -14.57 -2.59 -0.99
C ALA A 177 -15.69 -1.71 -1.55
N GLY A 178 -15.41 -0.43 -1.79
CA GLY A 178 -16.33 0.44 -2.51
C GLY A 178 -16.43 0.06 -4.00
N GLY A 179 -15.32 -0.42 -4.57
CA GLY A 179 -15.25 -1.03 -5.90
C GLY A 179 -15.47 -2.54 -5.88
N SER A 180 -14.61 -3.28 -6.58
CA SER A 180 -14.65 -4.74 -6.61
C SER A 180 -13.74 -5.36 -5.54
N LEU A 181 -14.10 -6.56 -5.10
CA LEU A 181 -13.31 -7.34 -4.16
C LEU A 181 -12.89 -8.65 -4.82
N THR A 182 -11.60 -8.94 -4.80
CA THR A 182 -11.03 -10.20 -5.28
C THR A 182 -10.09 -10.75 -4.22
N CYS A 183 -10.44 -11.92 -3.66
CA CYS A 183 -9.65 -12.62 -2.64
C CYS A 183 -9.75 -14.12 -2.86
N ASP A 184 -8.79 -14.89 -2.33
CA ASP A 184 -8.96 -16.33 -2.23
C ASP A 184 -9.90 -16.64 -1.04
N LYS A 185 -9.61 -16.05 0.13
CA LYS A 185 -10.38 -16.34 1.34
C LYS A 185 -10.69 -15.11 2.19
N VAL A 186 -11.94 -15.04 2.69
CA VAL A 186 -12.38 -14.10 3.73
C VAL A 186 -12.91 -14.88 4.93
N GLY A 187 -12.33 -14.64 6.12
CA GLY A 187 -12.66 -15.42 7.33
C GLY A 187 -14.06 -15.17 7.89
N GLU A 188 -14.57 -13.94 7.74
CA GLU A 188 -15.90 -13.54 8.22
C GLU A 188 -16.77 -13.06 7.06
N ASN A 189 -17.16 -11.80 7.02
CA ASN A 189 -18.08 -11.26 6.02
C ASN A 189 -17.34 -10.53 4.89
N ALA A 190 -17.89 -10.57 3.68
CA ALA A 190 -17.34 -9.87 2.53
C ALA A 190 -18.39 -8.96 1.89
N SER A 191 -18.01 -7.73 1.53
CA SER A 191 -18.87 -6.79 0.83
C SER A 191 -18.13 -6.01 -0.26
N ALA A 192 -18.79 -5.80 -1.40
CA ALA A 192 -18.29 -4.99 -2.49
C ALA A 192 -19.42 -4.15 -3.11
N GLY A 193 -19.13 -2.87 -3.42
CA GLY A 193 -20.03 -2.04 -4.19
C GLY A 193 -20.13 -2.47 -5.64
N GLY A 194 -19.07 -3.05 -6.20
CA GLY A 194 -19.01 -3.68 -7.52
C GLY A 194 -19.19 -5.19 -7.46
N SER A 195 -18.42 -5.91 -8.29
CA SER A 195 -18.41 -7.39 -8.30
C SER A 195 -17.51 -7.95 -7.21
N LEU A 196 -17.86 -9.16 -6.75
CA LEU A 196 -17.11 -9.88 -5.73
C LEU A 196 -16.71 -11.25 -6.27
N ASN A 197 -15.41 -11.57 -6.15
CA ASN A 197 -14.84 -12.84 -6.58
C ASN A 197 -13.95 -13.40 -5.47
N CYS A 198 -14.34 -14.53 -4.88
CA CYS A 198 -13.56 -15.21 -3.83
C CYS A 198 -13.67 -16.73 -4.03
N ASP A 199 -12.73 -17.50 -3.47
CA ASP A 199 -12.92 -18.95 -3.38
C ASP A 199 -13.80 -19.29 -2.17
N SER A 200 -13.59 -18.65 -1.01
CA SER A 200 -14.42 -18.93 0.17
C SER A 200 -14.63 -17.71 1.07
N VAL A 201 -15.84 -17.62 1.64
CA VAL A 201 -16.24 -16.63 2.63
C VAL A 201 -16.88 -17.33 3.82
N GLY A 202 -16.35 -17.12 5.05
CA GLY A 202 -16.82 -17.78 6.26
C GLY A 202 -18.18 -17.33 6.75
N GLY A 203 -18.61 -16.11 6.42
CA GLY A 203 -19.88 -15.50 6.81
C GLY A 203 -20.74 -15.10 5.62
N THR A 204 -21.42 -13.97 5.77
CA THR A 204 -22.32 -13.40 4.74
C THR A 204 -21.51 -12.66 3.67
N ILE A 205 -21.99 -12.75 2.43
CA ILE A 205 -21.39 -12.07 1.28
C ILE A 205 -22.39 -11.15 0.60
N SER A 206 -21.97 -9.95 0.20
CA SER A 206 -22.82 -8.98 -0.49
C SER A 206 -22.07 -8.26 -1.62
N ALA A 207 -22.60 -8.30 -2.81
CA ALA A 207 -22.07 -7.61 -3.99
C ALA A 207 -23.14 -6.70 -4.63
N GLY A 208 -22.76 -5.46 -4.98
CA GLY A 208 -23.62 -4.60 -5.78
C GLY A 208 -23.76 -5.06 -7.25
N GLY A 209 -22.73 -5.74 -7.76
CA GLY A 209 -22.69 -6.39 -9.08
C GLY A 209 -22.86 -7.90 -9.01
N ASN A 210 -22.06 -8.62 -9.80
CA ASN A 210 -22.06 -10.08 -9.80
C ASN A 210 -21.22 -10.63 -8.64
N LEU A 211 -21.63 -11.79 -8.16
CA LEU A 211 -20.97 -12.53 -7.10
C LEU A 211 -20.50 -13.88 -7.63
N ARG A 212 -19.21 -14.18 -7.43
CA ARG A 212 -18.63 -15.48 -7.70
C ARG A 212 -17.86 -15.95 -6.49
N CYS A 213 -18.23 -17.12 -5.96
CA CYS A 213 -17.56 -17.69 -4.79
C CYS A 213 -17.84 -19.19 -4.74
N ASP A 214 -16.86 -20.03 -4.41
CA ASP A 214 -17.12 -21.45 -4.31
C ASP A 214 -17.97 -21.79 -3.07
N ASP A 215 -17.52 -21.39 -1.87
CA ASP A 215 -18.21 -21.71 -0.62
C ASP A 215 -18.53 -20.46 0.21
N ILE A 216 -19.80 -20.33 0.61
CA ILE A 216 -20.32 -19.22 1.42
C ILE A 216 -20.94 -19.76 2.70
N GLY A 217 -20.35 -19.40 3.87
CA GLY A 217 -20.78 -19.88 5.16
C GLY A 217 -22.07 -19.26 5.71
N GLY A 218 -22.53 -18.13 5.17
CA GLY A 218 -23.74 -17.43 5.55
C GLY A 218 -24.66 -17.19 4.35
N ASP A 219 -25.33 -16.03 4.37
CA ASP A 219 -26.22 -15.60 3.29
C ASP A 219 -25.44 -14.98 2.13
N ALA A 220 -25.97 -15.10 0.90
CA ALA A 220 -25.41 -14.50 -0.29
C ALA A 220 -26.40 -13.50 -0.91
N HIS A 221 -25.93 -12.26 -1.14
CA HIS A 221 -26.71 -11.20 -1.76
C HIS A 221 -25.95 -10.60 -2.94
N ALA A 222 -26.60 -10.49 -4.10
CA ALA A 222 -26.02 -9.83 -5.27
C ALA A 222 -27.03 -8.91 -5.95
N GLY A 223 -26.54 -7.81 -6.54
CA GLY A 223 -27.30 -6.99 -7.45
C GLY A 223 -27.49 -7.66 -8.83
N GLY A 224 -26.48 -8.45 -9.26
CA GLY A 224 -26.43 -9.24 -10.50
C GLY A 224 -26.46 -10.74 -10.25
N ASP A 225 -25.78 -11.50 -11.10
CA ASP A 225 -25.75 -12.96 -11.02
C ASP A 225 -24.94 -13.46 -9.81
N ILE A 226 -25.36 -14.61 -9.26
CA ILE A 226 -24.62 -15.38 -8.24
C ILE A 226 -24.16 -16.69 -8.89
N GLU A 227 -22.86 -16.93 -8.90
CA GLU A 227 -22.22 -18.18 -9.29
C GLU A 227 -21.47 -18.76 -8.09
N CYS A 228 -21.87 -19.93 -7.61
CA CYS A 228 -21.19 -20.57 -6.48
C CYS A 228 -21.37 -22.10 -6.46
N SER A 229 -20.59 -22.77 -5.63
CA SER A 229 -20.80 -24.19 -5.34
C SER A 229 -21.79 -24.35 -4.20
N ASN A 230 -21.51 -23.78 -3.03
CA ASN A 230 -22.34 -23.98 -1.85
C ASN A 230 -22.65 -22.66 -1.14
N ILE A 231 -23.91 -22.45 -0.76
CA ILE A 231 -24.37 -21.40 0.14
C ILE A 231 -25.03 -22.09 1.34
N PHE A 232 -24.51 -21.83 2.55
CA PHE A 232 -25.09 -22.44 3.76
C PHE A 232 -26.33 -21.69 4.28
N GLY A 233 -26.49 -20.42 3.94
CA GLY A 233 -27.63 -19.57 4.25
C GLY A 233 -28.59 -19.39 3.06
N ASN A 234 -29.19 -18.21 2.98
CA ASN A 234 -30.10 -17.79 1.90
C ASN A 234 -29.34 -17.23 0.71
N ALA A 235 -29.93 -17.32 -0.47
CA ALA A 235 -29.40 -16.74 -1.70
C ALA A 235 -30.38 -15.75 -2.30
N THR A 236 -29.95 -14.50 -2.51
CA THR A 236 -30.81 -13.44 -3.08
C THR A 236 -30.08 -12.72 -4.23
N SER A 237 -30.68 -12.73 -5.40
CA SER A 237 -30.25 -11.90 -6.53
C SER A 237 -31.34 -10.90 -6.90
N ALA A 238 -30.99 -9.60 -6.93
CA ALA A 238 -31.95 -8.55 -7.21
C ALA A 238 -32.31 -8.47 -8.70
N ASN A 239 -31.37 -8.66 -9.63
CA ASN A 239 -31.58 -8.48 -11.07
C ASN A 239 -30.93 -9.58 -11.92
N GLY A 240 -30.36 -10.62 -11.30
CA GLY A 240 -29.68 -11.71 -11.99
C GLY A 240 -30.28 -13.08 -11.68
N ASN A 241 -29.52 -14.10 -12.02
CA ASN A 241 -29.83 -15.49 -11.77
C ASN A 241 -28.90 -16.10 -10.74
N ILE A 242 -29.29 -17.19 -10.10
CA ILE A 242 -28.49 -17.90 -9.09
C ILE A 242 -28.12 -19.27 -9.66
N TYR A 243 -26.82 -19.47 -9.84
CA TYR A 243 -26.21 -20.72 -10.35
C TYR A 243 -25.37 -21.35 -9.22
N CYS A 244 -26.03 -22.18 -8.40
CA CYS A 244 -25.38 -22.85 -7.28
C CYS A 244 -25.66 -24.34 -7.29
N GLN A 245 -24.72 -25.15 -6.74
CA GLN A 245 -24.95 -26.60 -6.59
C GLN A 245 -25.83 -26.88 -5.38
N SER A 246 -25.66 -26.11 -4.29
CA SER A 246 -26.51 -26.23 -3.10
C SER A 246 -26.75 -24.88 -2.42
N VAL A 247 -27.98 -24.69 -1.92
CA VAL A 247 -28.37 -23.56 -1.05
C VAL A 247 -29.07 -24.14 0.16
N GLY A 248 -28.59 -23.77 1.36
CA GLY A 248 -29.13 -24.29 2.63
C GLY A 248 -30.43 -23.63 3.06
N GLY A 249 -30.70 -22.41 2.62
CA GLY A 249 -31.88 -21.62 2.94
C GLY A 249 -32.77 -21.34 1.73
N GLU A 250 -33.41 -20.18 1.74
CA GLU A 250 -34.34 -19.74 0.68
C GLU A 250 -33.57 -19.16 -0.52
N VAL A 251 -34.16 -19.33 -1.73
CA VAL A 251 -33.62 -18.80 -2.97
C VAL A 251 -34.58 -17.77 -3.53
N GLN A 252 -34.08 -16.53 -3.75
CA GLN A 252 -34.85 -15.44 -4.32
C GLN A 252 -34.14 -14.87 -5.55
N GLU A 253 -34.73 -14.93 -6.71
CA GLU A 253 -34.20 -14.40 -7.96
C GLU A 253 -35.15 -13.33 -8.54
N ASN A 254 -34.58 -12.27 -9.12
CA ASN A 254 -35.32 -11.21 -9.82
C ASN A 254 -36.49 -10.63 -8.99
N GLY A 255 -36.36 -10.55 -7.67
CA GLY A 255 -37.40 -10.07 -6.78
C GLY A 255 -38.64 -10.98 -6.65
N ASN A 256 -38.63 -12.20 -7.21
CA ASN A 256 -39.69 -13.21 -7.06
C ASN A 256 -39.19 -14.32 -6.13
N GLU A 257 -39.95 -14.59 -5.08
CA GLU A 257 -39.78 -15.80 -4.28
C GLU A 257 -40.18 -17.03 -5.13
N LYS A 258 -39.33 -18.05 -5.08
CA LYS A 258 -39.65 -19.39 -5.65
C LYS A 258 -40.05 -20.35 -4.58
#